data_74fbfa3aa52408150157f8878af2d2ad
#
_entry.id   74fbfa3aa52408150157f8878af2d2ad
#
_cell.length_a   1.000
_cell.length_b   1.000
_cell.length_c   1.000
_cell.angle_alpha   90.00
_cell.angle_beta   90.00
_cell.angle_gamma   90.00
#
_symmetry.space_group_name_H-M   'P 1'
#
loop_
_entity.id
_entity.type
_entity.pdbx_description
1 polymer ?
#
loop_
_entity_poly.entity_id
_entity_poly.type
_entity_poly.pdbx_seq_one_letter_code
_entity_poly.pdbx_strand_id
1 'polypeptide(L)'
;MRIPIKRHQIKVYPDSKRVIARFFFNGEQLGREVVQHVMNLGDEEIFSIISPLLQEYSRRHRNITKVLYRHCNRIKSIVQGMGINFDELEQNRRLLLGAYFTHEYSIESAAFFNPSIVEDPDQSDLEDGQKRLIISFRAVGEGHISSIAFRKAVIDREQNIQVLPVGNYVDEAEIVRSAIYKKELFFEKAAVSRIDETILGELSQKLQDEFDYVALRRIVIDSQRMETDDLKKLQYEKILWLSDSYNEITFSLDTDISDRVIFPISELERKGIEDARFVKFTDDNGSIIYYATYTAYDGAMIMPKLLQTSDFYDFKIRPLHGAGAQNKNLALFPRKINGQYTMLSRIDGWNNYIMYSNDINLWENPKLLQRPQHPWEFTQIGNCGSPLETDHGWLVITHGVGPMRKYCLGASLLKLDDPGVEIGRLRHPLLVPNNDEREGYVPNVVYSCGAFINNGKLILPYGLSDYGSAFASVDVNALLDKVISDSKTK
;
A
#
# COMPACT_ATOMS: atom_id res chain seq x y z
N MET A 1 24.02 -10.26 -27.28
CA MET A 1 24.72 -10.50 -25.99
C MET A 1 23.79 -10.10 -24.87
N ARG A 2 23.73 -10.84 -23.75
CA ARG A 2 22.90 -10.49 -22.58
C ARG A 2 23.60 -9.41 -21.78
N ILE A 3 22.85 -8.50 -21.16
CA ILE A 3 23.41 -7.48 -20.27
C ILE A 3 23.86 -8.18 -18.97
N PRO A 4 25.08 -7.88 -18.47
CA PRO A 4 25.50 -8.39 -17.18
C PRO A 4 24.69 -7.70 -16.07
N ILE A 5 23.93 -8.49 -15.32
CA ILE A 5 23.22 -8.05 -14.11
C ILE A 5 23.90 -8.67 -12.88
N LYS A 6 24.23 -7.81 -11.90
CA LYS A 6 24.83 -8.25 -10.63
C LYS A 6 23.72 -8.47 -9.62
N ARG A 7 23.54 -9.72 -9.17
CA ARG A 7 22.71 -10.02 -7.99
C ARG A 7 23.51 -9.78 -6.72
N HIS A 8 22.92 -9.06 -5.79
CA HIS A 8 23.52 -8.85 -4.47
C HIS A 8 23.23 -10.05 -3.56
N GLN A 9 24.09 -10.28 -2.57
CA GLN A 9 23.91 -11.39 -1.61
C GLN A 9 22.82 -11.12 -0.59
N ILE A 10 22.42 -9.84 -0.44
CA ILE A 10 21.40 -9.43 0.51
C ILE A 10 20.04 -9.97 0.09
N LYS A 11 19.40 -10.66 1.03
CA LYS A 11 18.01 -11.10 0.92
C LYS A 11 17.24 -10.63 2.15
N VAL A 12 15.99 -10.29 1.96
CA VAL A 12 15.08 -9.89 3.04
C VAL A 12 13.94 -10.91 3.06
N TYR A 13 13.74 -11.51 4.22
CA TYR A 13 12.76 -12.56 4.44
C TYR A 13 11.71 -12.13 5.46
N PRO A 14 10.55 -12.81 5.52
CA PRO A 14 9.55 -12.63 6.56
C PRO A 14 10.15 -12.79 7.97
N ASP A 15 9.66 -11.96 8.91
CA ASP A 15 10.01 -12.06 10.33
C ASP A 15 8.74 -12.20 11.16
N SER A 16 8.48 -13.41 11.65
CA SER A 16 7.30 -13.71 12.46
C SER A 16 7.27 -12.99 13.83
N LYS A 17 8.37 -12.37 14.25
CA LYS A 17 8.44 -11.57 15.49
C LYS A 17 7.80 -10.20 15.33
N ARG A 18 7.55 -9.76 14.11
CA ARG A 18 6.90 -8.49 13.79
C ARG A 18 5.40 -8.60 14.01
N VAL A 19 4.92 -8.20 15.18
CA VAL A 19 3.54 -8.39 15.64
C VAL A 19 2.87 -7.05 15.98
N ILE A 20 1.57 -6.98 15.72
CA ILE A 20 0.68 -5.93 16.19
C ILE A 20 -0.41 -6.52 17.08
N ALA A 21 -0.96 -5.71 17.98
CA ALA A 21 -2.10 -6.12 18.81
C ALA A 21 -3.41 -5.73 18.13
N ARG A 22 -4.13 -6.71 17.58
CA ARG A 22 -5.37 -6.53 16.82
C ARG A 22 -6.60 -6.83 17.63
N PHE A 23 -7.70 -6.12 17.31
CA PHE A 23 -9.00 -6.44 17.83
C PHE A 23 -9.49 -7.79 17.32
N PHE A 24 -9.98 -8.63 18.25
CA PHE A 24 -10.45 -9.97 17.97
C PHE A 24 -11.87 -10.14 18.51
N PHE A 25 -12.78 -10.59 17.67
CA PHE A 25 -14.18 -10.72 18.03
C PHE A 25 -14.82 -11.92 17.34
N ASN A 26 -15.25 -12.91 18.13
CA ASN A 26 -15.83 -14.17 17.68
C ASN A 26 -17.37 -14.21 17.75
N GLY A 27 -18.01 -13.06 17.59
CA GLY A 27 -19.45 -12.96 17.59
C GLY A 27 -20.05 -12.51 18.93
N GLU A 28 -21.28 -12.02 18.87
CA GLU A 28 -21.92 -11.33 20.00
C GLU A 28 -22.20 -12.26 21.19
N GLN A 29 -22.61 -13.50 20.94
CA GLN A 29 -22.91 -14.45 22.01
C GLN A 29 -21.68 -14.73 22.88
N LEU A 30 -20.55 -15.13 22.24
CA LEU A 30 -19.31 -15.39 22.96
C LEU A 30 -18.77 -14.12 23.62
N GLY A 31 -18.94 -12.97 22.95
CA GLY A 31 -18.56 -11.69 23.52
C GLY A 31 -19.30 -11.37 24.82
N ARG A 32 -20.60 -11.62 24.88
CA ARG A 32 -21.41 -11.47 26.11
C ARG A 32 -20.97 -12.42 27.23
N GLU A 33 -20.66 -13.68 26.90
CA GLU A 33 -20.15 -14.66 27.87
C GLU A 33 -18.82 -14.20 28.47
N VAL A 34 -17.88 -13.75 27.65
CA VAL A 34 -16.58 -13.21 28.10
C VAL A 34 -16.78 -11.99 29.01
N VAL A 35 -17.64 -11.05 28.62
CA VAL A 35 -17.94 -9.89 29.46
C VAL A 35 -18.51 -10.35 30.80
N GLN A 36 -19.48 -11.29 30.83
CA GLN A 36 -20.07 -11.81 32.07
C GLN A 36 -19.02 -12.46 32.98
N HIS A 37 -18.07 -13.23 32.42
CA HIS A 37 -17.01 -13.83 33.22
C HIS A 37 -16.10 -12.76 33.85
N VAL A 38 -15.70 -11.75 33.12
CA VAL A 38 -14.84 -10.66 33.63
C VAL A 38 -15.63 -9.83 34.69
N MET A 39 -16.91 -9.62 34.50
CA MET A 39 -17.74 -8.89 35.49
C MET A 39 -17.91 -9.66 36.82
N ASN A 40 -17.82 -10.98 36.80
CA ASN A 40 -17.92 -11.80 37.99
C ASN A 40 -16.64 -11.89 38.82
N LEU A 41 -15.48 -11.43 38.27
CA LEU A 41 -14.20 -11.41 38.98
C LEU A 41 -14.15 -10.29 40.03
N GLY A 42 -13.51 -10.57 41.16
CA GLY A 42 -13.16 -9.56 42.15
C GLY A 42 -11.96 -8.69 41.67
N ASP A 43 -11.82 -7.51 42.27
CA ASP A 43 -10.78 -6.55 41.85
C ASP A 43 -9.35 -7.07 42.09
N GLU A 44 -9.11 -7.86 43.13
CA GLU A 44 -7.85 -8.54 43.41
C GLU A 44 -7.54 -9.59 42.34
N GLU A 45 -8.53 -10.36 41.90
CA GLU A 45 -8.37 -11.33 40.82
C GLU A 45 -8.05 -10.64 39.49
N ILE A 46 -8.76 -9.56 39.17
CA ILE A 46 -8.50 -8.73 37.98
C ILE A 46 -7.06 -8.23 37.99
N PHE A 47 -6.60 -7.66 39.11
CA PHE A 47 -5.24 -7.14 39.24
C PHE A 47 -4.21 -8.26 39.08
N SER A 48 -4.46 -9.44 39.64
CA SER A 48 -3.55 -10.60 39.53
C SER A 48 -3.39 -11.11 38.09
N ILE A 49 -4.40 -10.90 37.24
CA ILE A 49 -4.39 -11.29 35.82
C ILE A 49 -3.75 -10.20 34.95
N ILE A 50 -4.18 -8.94 35.13
CA ILE A 50 -3.79 -7.86 34.21
C ILE A 50 -2.37 -7.38 34.45
N SER A 51 -1.86 -7.41 35.69
CA SER A 51 -0.52 -6.91 36.01
C SER A 51 0.59 -7.70 35.30
N PRO A 52 0.69 -9.04 35.38
CA PRO A 52 1.69 -9.81 34.64
C PRO A 52 1.49 -9.73 33.12
N LEU A 53 0.22 -9.67 32.66
CA LEU A 53 -0.09 -9.51 31.23
C LEU A 53 0.50 -8.21 30.68
N LEU A 54 0.27 -7.08 31.36
CA LEU A 54 0.84 -5.81 30.92
C LEU A 54 2.39 -5.83 30.94
N GLN A 55 2.99 -6.45 31.93
CA GLN A 55 4.45 -6.60 32.00
C GLN A 55 5.00 -7.44 30.84
N GLU A 56 4.34 -8.51 30.46
CA GLU A 56 4.75 -9.38 29.37
C GLU A 56 4.61 -8.68 28.02
N TYR A 57 3.42 -8.16 27.72
CA TYR A 57 3.10 -7.60 26.40
C TYR A 57 3.69 -6.21 26.16
N SER A 58 4.03 -5.43 27.19
CA SER A 58 4.75 -4.16 27.05
C SER A 58 6.17 -4.33 26.46
N ARG A 59 6.73 -5.53 26.51
CA ARG A 59 8.03 -5.86 25.91
C ARG A 59 7.96 -6.06 24.39
N ARG A 60 6.74 -6.27 23.86
CA ARG A 60 6.51 -6.59 22.44
C ARG A 60 5.63 -5.56 21.75
N HIS A 61 4.81 -4.85 22.49
CA HIS A 61 3.89 -3.85 21.96
C HIS A 61 4.13 -2.51 22.60
N ARG A 62 4.29 -1.53 21.75
CA ARG A 62 4.31 -0.14 22.16
C ARG A 62 2.90 0.27 22.58
N ASN A 63 2.78 0.97 23.72
CA ASN A 63 1.51 1.51 24.19
C ASN A 63 0.39 0.47 24.34
N ILE A 64 0.69 -0.78 24.77
CA ILE A 64 -0.29 -1.86 24.89
C ILE A 64 -1.52 -1.43 25.69
N THR A 65 -1.35 -0.66 26.76
CA THR A 65 -2.47 -0.12 27.58
C THR A 65 -3.45 0.69 26.73
N LYS A 66 -2.96 1.61 25.86
CA LYS A 66 -3.79 2.41 24.94
C LYS A 66 -4.56 1.50 23.96
N VAL A 67 -3.90 0.46 23.46
CA VAL A 67 -4.51 -0.52 22.56
C VAL A 67 -5.65 -1.27 23.26
N LEU A 68 -5.41 -1.80 24.46
CA LEU A 68 -6.43 -2.52 25.22
C LEU A 68 -7.63 -1.63 25.54
N TYR A 69 -7.43 -0.38 25.91
CA TYR A 69 -8.54 0.59 26.10
C TYR A 69 -9.33 0.80 24.81
N ARG A 70 -8.66 0.99 23.68
CA ARG A 70 -9.30 1.15 22.37
C ARG A 70 -10.15 -0.07 22.02
N HIS A 71 -9.66 -1.28 22.29
CA HIS A 71 -10.38 -2.52 22.05
C HIS A 71 -11.56 -2.71 23.00
N CYS A 72 -11.40 -2.34 24.27
CA CYS A 72 -12.53 -2.31 25.23
C CYS A 72 -13.64 -1.37 24.74
N ASN A 73 -13.30 -0.20 24.24
CA ASN A 73 -14.29 0.75 23.72
C ASN A 73 -15.08 0.20 22.51
N ARG A 74 -14.49 -0.70 21.72
CA ARG A 74 -15.19 -1.34 20.58
C ARG A 74 -16.32 -2.28 21.01
N ILE A 75 -16.30 -2.80 22.24
CA ILE A 75 -17.34 -3.65 22.79
C ILE A 75 -18.31 -2.90 23.72
N LYS A 76 -18.21 -1.56 23.78
CA LYS A 76 -19.07 -0.72 24.64
C LYS A 76 -20.57 -1.02 24.46
N SER A 77 -21.03 -1.18 23.23
CA SER A 77 -22.43 -1.49 22.92
C SER A 77 -22.88 -2.85 23.48
N ILE A 78 -22.00 -3.84 23.50
CA ILE A 78 -22.28 -5.17 24.07
C ILE A 78 -22.41 -5.06 25.58
N VAL A 79 -21.50 -4.38 26.25
CA VAL A 79 -21.49 -4.17 27.70
C VAL A 79 -22.74 -3.42 28.12
N GLN A 80 -23.09 -2.33 27.45
CA GLN A 80 -24.31 -1.54 27.72
C GLN A 80 -25.61 -2.34 27.44
N GLY A 81 -25.61 -3.16 26.38
CA GLY A 81 -26.72 -4.06 26.07
C GLY A 81 -26.93 -5.18 27.09
N MET A 82 -26.01 -5.38 28.04
CA MET A 82 -26.13 -6.27 29.21
C MET A 82 -26.59 -5.52 30.46
N GLY A 83 -26.93 -4.23 30.36
CA GLY A 83 -27.37 -3.40 31.51
C GLY A 83 -26.23 -2.91 32.39
N ILE A 84 -24.97 -3.02 31.93
CA ILE A 84 -23.78 -2.60 32.68
C ILE A 84 -23.43 -1.17 32.30
N ASN A 85 -23.19 -0.31 33.30
CA ASN A 85 -22.72 1.05 33.05
C ASN A 85 -21.26 1.04 32.67
N PHE A 86 -20.97 1.13 31.36
CA PHE A 86 -19.62 1.08 30.83
C PHE A 86 -18.73 2.17 31.40
N ASP A 87 -19.26 3.38 31.62
CA ASP A 87 -18.51 4.53 32.03
C ASP A 87 -18.09 4.49 33.53
N GLU A 88 -18.72 3.66 34.33
CA GLU A 88 -18.39 3.36 35.72
C GLU A 88 -17.39 2.21 35.92
N LEU A 89 -17.04 1.49 34.85
CA LEU A 89 -16.08 0.39 34.95
C LEU A 89 -14.69 0.91 35.37
N GLU A 90 -14.09 0.24 36.36
CA GLU A 90 -12.74 0.50 36.80
C GLU A 90 -11.70 0.27 35.72
N GLN A 91 -10.58 0.98 35.83
CA GLN A 91 -9.49 0.97 34.84
C GLN A 91 -8.97 -0.45 34.54
N ASN A 92 -8.65 -1.22 35.59
CA ASN A 92 -8.11 -2.58 35.41
C ASN A 92 -9.11 -3.52 34.76
N ARG A 93 -10.42 -3.37 35.07
CA ARG A 93 -11.48 -4.15 34.46
C ARG A 93 -11.64 -3.82 32.98
N ARG A 94 -11.55 -2.54 32.59
CA ARG A 94 -11.53 -2.13 31.17
C ARG A 94 -10.33 -2.69 30.43
N LEU A 95 -9.15 -2.67 31.05
CA LEU A 95 -7.93 -3.25 30.46
C LEU A 95 -8.08 -4.75 30.26
N LEU A 96 -8.60 -5.46 31.26
CA LEU A 96 -8.79 -6.90 31.15
C LEU A 96 -9.85 -7.26 30.08
N LEU A 97 -10.97 -6.53 30.03
CA LEU A 97 -11.93 -6.67 28.94
C LEU A 97 -11.24 -6.45 27.58
N GLY A 98 -10.50 -5.36 27.43
CA GLY A 98 -9.76 -5.10 26.20
C GLY A 98 -8.80 -6.23 25.83
N ALA A 99 -8.12 -6.83 26.81
CA ALA A 99 -7.19 -7.92 26.60
C ALA A 99 -7.87 -9.18 26.03
N TYR A 100 -9.05 -9.55 26.53
CA TYR A 100 -9.84 -10.68 26.01
C TYR A 100 -10.33 -10.47 24.57
N PHE A 101 -10.42 -9.22 24.11
CA PHE A 101 -10.77 -8.86 22.72
C PHE A 101 -9.57 -8.39 21.92
N THR A 102 -8.36 -8.87 22.28
CA THR A 102 -7.10 -8.60 21.60
C THR A 102 -6.35 -9.89 21.32
N HIS A 103 -5.75 -10.01 20.15
CA HIS A 103 -4.78 -11.06 19.84
C HIS A 103 -3.54 -10.46 19.19
N GLU A 104 -2.40 -11.14 19.31
CA GLU A 104 -1.23 -10.80 18.51
C GLU A 104 -1.41 -11.28 17.08
N TYR A 105 -1.03 -10.43 16.15
CA TYR A 105 -1.06 -10.71 14.72
C TYR A 105 0.32 -10.43 14.11
N SER A 106 0.94 -11.43 13.52
CA SER A 106 2.22 -11.27 12.84
C SER A 106 2.00 -10.75 11.43
N ILE A 107 2.50 -9.54 11.16
CA ILE A 107 2.22 -8.79 9.92
C ILE A 107 2.99 -9.34 8.70
N GLU A 108 4.08 -10.03 8.91
CA GLU A 108 4.97 -10.54 7.86
C GLU A 108 5.36 -12.02 8.08
N SER A 109 4.47 -12.81 8.70
CA SER A 109 4.76 -14.23 9.01
C SER A 109 4.79 -15.12 7.77
N ALA A 110 4.07 -14.77 6.71
CA ALA A 110 3.93 -15.60 5.51
C ALA A 110 4.84 -15.17 4.36
N ALA A 111 4.97 -13.87 4.11
CA ALA A 111 5.76 -13.36 2.98
C ALA A 111 6.14 -11.88 3.16
N PHE A 112 7.26 -11.48 2.51
CA PHE A 112 7.77 -10.11 2.53
C PHE A 112 8.43 -9.79 1.18
N PHE A 113 7.67 -9.24 0.24
CA PHE A 113 8.03 -9.22 -1.17
C PHE A 113 7.50 -7.97 -1.92
N ASN A 114 7.64 -7.93 -3.24
CA ASN A 114 7.23 -6.85 -4.13
C ASN A 114 7.72 -5.45 -3.67
N PRO A 115 9.05 -5.29 -3.52
CA PRO A 115 9.62 -4.06 -3.00
C PRO A 115 9.50 -2.87 -3.97
N SER A 116 9.32 -1.66 -3.38
CA SER A 116 9.53 -0.38 -4.05
C SER A 116 10.55 0.43 -3.29
N ILE A 117 11.35 1.24 -3.96
CA ILE A 117 12.48 1.95 -3.38
C ILE A 117 12.47 3.42 -3.77
N VAL A 118 12.71 4.30 -2.78
CA VAL A 118 12.89 5.75 -2.99
C VAL A 118 13.98 6.28 -2.06
N GLU A 119 14.50 7.46 -2.37
CA GLU A 119 15.41 8.19 -1.49
C GLU A 119 14.67 8.66 -0.23
N ASP A 120 15.26 8.46 0.93
CA ASP A 120 14.73 8.95 2.21
C ASP A 120 14.73 10.49 2.21
N PRO A 121 13.69 11.19 2.66
CA PRO A 121 13.71 12.65 2.81
C PRO A 121 14.80 13.13 3.79
N ASP A 122 15.13 12.32 4.78
CA ASP A 122 16.21 12.59 5.72
C ASP A 122 17.52 11.96 5.25
N GLN A 123 18.45 12.80 4.82
CA GLN A 123 19.80 12.43 4.41
C GLN A 123 20.87 12.91 5.42
N SER A 124 20.48 13.24 6.64
CA SER A 124 21.41 13.64 7.71
C SER A 124 22.27 12.45 8.19
N ASP A 125 23.39 12.74 8.82
CA ASP A 125 24.28 11.78 9.48
C ASP A 125 24.78 10.63 8.57
N LEU A 126 24.96 10.91 7.27
CA LEU A 126 25.55 10.00 6.29
C LEU A 126 27.02 10.34 6.01
N GLU A 127 27.81 9.31 5.75
CA GLU A 127 29.16 9.50 5.24
C GLU A 127 29.14 10.05 3.81
N ASP A 128 30.23 10.71 3.40
CA ASP A 128 30.31 11.31 2.09
C ASP A 128 30.14 10.25 0.96
N GLY A 129 29.16 10.49 0.11
CA GLY A 129 28.78 9.61 -1.00
C GLY A 129 27.82 8.48 -0.64
N GLN A 130 27.37 8.40 0.61
CA GLN A 130 26.26 7.53 1.00
C GLN A 130 24.93 8.19 0.69
N LYS A 131 23.89 7.36 0.50
CA LYS A 131 22.48 7.76 0.45
C LYS A 131 21.63 6.83 1.29
N ARG A 132 20.70 7.41 2.05
CA ARG A 132 19.67 6.67 2.77
C ARG A 132 18.47 6.46 1.87
N LEU A 133 17.93 5.25 1.89
CA LEU A 133 16.82 4.80 1.07
C LEU A 133 15.72 4.24 1.95
N ILE A 134 14.48 4.45 1.53
CA ILE A 134 13.31 3.79 2.08
C ILE A 134 12.85 2.74 1.07
N ILE A 135 12.64 1.53 1.56
CA ILE A 135 12.13 0.41 0.78
C ILE A 135 10.81 -0.02 1.40
N SER A 136 9.73 0.06 0.64
CA SER A 136 8.45 -0.50 1.04
C SER A 136 8.31 -1.92 0.52
N PHE A 137 7.59 -2.76 1.26
CA PHE A 137 7.32 -4.15 0.91
C PHE A 137 5.85 -4.47 1.11
N ARG A 138 5.35 -5.42 0.35
CA ARG A 138 4.13 -6.12 0.67
C ARG A 138 4.43 -7.16 1.73
N ALA A 139 3.95 -6.93 2.94
CA ALA A 139 4.05 -7.84 4.07
C ALA A 139 2.76 -8.65 4.17
N VAL A 140 2.85 -9.98 4.28
CA VAL A 140 1.69 -10.87 4.36
C VAL A 140 1.74 -11.65 5.67
N GLY A 141 0.68 -11.51 6.44
CA GLY A 141 0.49 -12.18 7.72
C GLY A 141 -0.53 -13.30 7.69
N GLU A 142 -1.04 -13.64 8.86
CA GLU A 142 -2.10 -14.63 9.06
C GLU A 142 -3.34 -14.32 8.19
N GLY A 143 -3.98 -15.36 7.67
CA GLY A 143 -5.16 -15.21 6.80
C GLY A 143 -4.88 -14.55 5.45
N HIS A 144 -3.59 -14.44 5.05
CA HIS A 144 -3.14 -13.81 3.81
C HIS A 144 -3.54 -12.34 3.66
N ILE A 145 -3.71 -11.64 4.78
CA ILE A 145 -3.95 -10.20 4.76
C ILE A 145 -2.61 -9.50 4.52
N SER A 146 -2.54 -8.69 3.48
CA SER A 146 -1.33 -7.93 3.15
C SER A 146 -1.39 -6.47 3.64
N SER A 147 -0.21 -5.95 4.03
CA SER A 147 0.04 -4.60 4.53
C SER A 147 1.26 -4.01 3.84
N ILE A 148 1.50 -2.71 4.00
CA ILE A 148 2.73 -2.04 3.56
C ILE A 148 3.63 -1.89 4.77
N ALA A 149 4.79 -2.52 4.76
CA ALA A 149 5.84 -2.35 5.76
C ALA A 149 7.11 -1.78 5.11
N PHE A 150 7.97 -1.20 5.91
CA PHE A 150 9.13 -0.48 5.42
C PHE A 150 10.44 -1.03 5.99
N ARG A 151 11.53 -0.78 5.26
CA ARG A 151 12.90 -0.95 5.73
C ARG A 151 13.73 0.26 5.28
N LYS A 152 14.63 0.70 6.13
CA LYS A 152 15.71 1.61 5.72
C LYS A 152 16.87 0.84 5.13
N ALA A 153 17.53 1.46 4.17
CA ALA A 153 18.81 0.97 3.64
C ALA A 153 19.76 2.14 3.43
N VAL A 154 21.04 1.85 3.41
CA VAL A 154 22.09 2.79 3.00
C VAL A 154 22.80 2.19 1.79
N ILE A 155 23.06 3.00 0.78
CA ILE A 155 23.88 2.67 -0.38
C ILE A 155 25.13 3.52 -0.36
N ASP A 156 26.30 2.91 -0.51
CA ASP A 156 27.60 3.60 -0.55
C ASP A 156 28.03 4.00 -1.97
N ARG A 157 29.21 4.62 -2.09
CA ARG A 157 29.80 5.00 -3.40
C ARG A 157 30.06 3.81 -4.31
N GLU A 158 30.44 2.67 -3.73
CA GLU A 158 30.73 1.40 -4.42
C GLU A 158 29.48 0.64 -4.82
N GLN A 159 28.28 1.20 -4.52
CA GLN A 159 26.97 0.60 -4.77
C GLN A 159 26.70 -0.67 -3.90
N ASN A 160 27.34 -0.77 -2.75
CA ASN A 160 26.95 -1.76 -1.76
C ASN A 160 25.72 -1.27 -1.02
N ILE A 161 24.73 -2.15 -0.89
CA ILE A 161 23.47 -1.86 -0.20
C ILE A 161 23.55 -2.55 1.14
N GLN A 162 23.19 -1.82 2.19
CA GLN A 162 23.03 -2.36 3.53
C GLN A 162 21.60 -2.06 3.99
N VAL A 163 20.78 -3.09 4.19
CA VAL A 163 19.49 -2.96 4.84
C VAL A 163 19.70 -2.85 6.34
N LEU A 164 19.17 -1.79 6.95
CA LEU A 164 19.35 -1.52 8.38
C LEU A 164 18.45 -2.44 9.22
N PRO A 165 18.86 -2.76 10.47
CA PRO A 165 18.05 -3.52 11.39
C PRO A 165 16.71 -2.82 11.68
N VAL A 166 15.68 -3.59 11.97
CA VAL A 166 14.39 -3.09 12.45
C VAL A 166 14.40 -2.94 13.97
N GLY A 167 13.53 -2.07 14.49
CA GLY A 167 13.30 -1.95 15.93
C GLY A 167 12.55 -3.16 16.52
N ASN A 168 12.40 -3.13 17.83
CA ASN A 168 11.74 -4.21 18.58
C ASN A 168 10.20 -4.16 18.50
N TYR A 169 9.65 -3.04 18.09
CA TYR A 169 8.20 -2.78 18.08
C TYR A 169 7.70 -2.55 16.66
N VAL A 170 6.42 -2.82 16.46
CA VAL A 170 5.70 -2.40 15.26
C VAL A 170 4.77 -1.27 15.67
N ASP A 171 4.80 -0.17 14.92
CA ASP A 171 3.92 0.98 15.09
C ASP A 171 2.82 0.94 14.03
N GLU A 172 1.59 0.77 14.49
CA GLU A 172 0.39 0.81 13.66
C GLU A 172 -0.12 2.24 13.58
N ALA A 173 -0.44 2.71 12.39
CA ALA A 173 -0.91 4.06 12.16
C ALA A 173 -2.17 4.41 12.98
N GLU A 174 -2.21 5.60 13.53
CA GLU A 174 -3.44 6.19 14.08
C GLU A 174 -4.25 6.81 12.95
N ILE A 175 -5.56 6.50 12.90
CA ILE A 175 -6.45 7.05 11.88
C ILE A 175 -6.96 8.41 12.36
N VAL A 176 -6.61 9.45 11.60
CA VAL A 176 -7.15 10.81 11.77
C VAL A 176 -8.24 11.01 10.71
N ARG A 177 -9.51 10.91 11.11
CA ARG A 177 -10.65 11.04 10.18
C ARG A 177 -11.07 12.51 10.03
N SER A 178 -10.26 13.30 9.35
CA SER A 178 -10.59 14.71 9.04
C SER A 178 -10.51 15.04 7.54
N ALA A 179 -10.62 14.04 6.67
CA ALA A 179 -10.55 14.27 5.24
C ALA A 179 -11.70 15.14 4.75
N ILE A 180 -11.37 16.22 4.06
CA ILE A 180 -12.32 17.05 3.32
C ILE A 180 -12.46 16.47 1.92
N TYR A 181 -13.69 16.13 1.54
CA TYR A 181 -14.03 15.62 0.23
C TYR A 181 -14.44 16.74 -0.70
N LYS A 182 -13.97 16.69 -1.95
CA LYS A 182 -14.54 17.49 -3.04
C LYS A 182 -15.75 16.75 -3.58
N LYS A 183 -16.93 17.41 -3.52
CA LYS A 183 -18.23 16.81 -3.88
C LYS A 183 -18.21 16.17 -5.27
N GLU A 184 -17.74 16.87 -6.26
CA GLU A 184 -17.70 16.41 -7.66
C GLU A 184 -16.96 15.08 -7.79
N LEU A 185 -15.69 15.02 -7.31
CA LEU A 185 -14.87 13.82 -7.37
C LEU A 185 -15.43 12.66 -6.55
N PHE A 186 -16.03 12.94 -5.40
CA PHE A 186 -16.64 11.91 -4.56
C PHE A 186 -17.83 11.25 -5.25
N PHE A 187 -18.75 12.05 -5.80
CA PHE A 187 -19.94 11.54 -6.47
C PHE A 187 -19.63 10.87 -7.81
N GLU A 188 -18.63 11.32 -8.54
CA GLU A 188 -18.14 10.65 -9.73
C GLU A 188 -17.65 9.22 -9.42
N LYS A 189 -16.89 9.04 -8.35
CA LYS A 189 -16.49 7.71 -7.88
C LYS A 189 -17.67 6.86 -7.42
N ALA A 190 -18.62 7.47 -6.72
CA ALA A 190 -19.82 6.78 -6.26
C ALA A 190 -20.65 6.26 -7.46
N ALA A 191 -20.76 7.03 -8.54
CA ALA A 191 -21.42 6.62 -9.77
C ALA A 191 -20.73 5.41 -10.43
N VAL A 192 -19.39 5.42 -10.53
CA VAL A 192 -18.62 4.26 -11.03
C VAL A 192 -18.85 3.01 -10.17
N SER A 193 -19.13 3.17 -8.88
CA SER A 193 -19.39 2.07 -7.95
C SER A 193 -20.82 1.51 -8.07
N ARG A 194 -21.59 1.88 -9.13
CA ARG A 194 -22.95 1.43 -9.41
C ARG A 194 -23.93 1.72 -8.26
N ILE A 195 -23.84 2.91 -7.69
CA ILE A 195 -24.83 3.45 -6.77
C ILE A 195 -25.93 4.12 -7.60
N ASP A 196 -27.18 3.97 -7.15
CA ASP A 196 -28.36 4.53 -7.84
C ASP A 196 -28.23 6.05 -7.99
N GLU A 197 -28.46 6.54 -9.21
CA GLU A 197 -28.32 7.96 -9.54
C GLU A 197 -29.29 8.83 -8.75
N THR A 198 -30.46 8.31 -8.37
CA THR A 198 -31.44 9.04 -7.55
C THR A 198 -30.91 9.30 -6.15
N ILE A 199 -30.25 8.30 -5.55
CA ILE A 199 -29.60 8.41 -4.23
C ILE A 199 -28.44 9.40 -4.31
N LEU A 200 -27.60 9.30 -5.35
CA LEU A 200 -26.47 10.23 -5.55
C LEU A 200 -26.95 11.66 -5.73
N GLY A 201 -28.00 11.87 -6.52
CA GLY A 201 -28.60 13.19 -6.74
C GLY A 201 -29.17 13.80 -5.45
N GLU A 202 -29.86 12.99 -4.64
CA GLU A 202 -30.42 13.44 -3.35
C GLU A 202 -29.31 13.86 -2.37
N LEU A 203 -28.28 13.05 -2.21
CA LEU A 203 -27.16 13.33 -1.29
C LEU A 203 -26.33 14.52 -1.78
N SER A 204 -26.12 14.64 -3.09
CA SER A 204 -25.39 15.76 -3.69
C SER A 204 -26.08 17.11 -3.44
N GLN A 205 -27.42 17.15 -3.42
CA GLN A 205 -28.17 18.37 -3.09
C GLN A 205 -28.05 18.78 -1.61
N LYS A 206 -27.83 17.82 -0.70
CA LYS A 206 -27.72 18.04 0.74
C LYS A 206 -26.31 18.40 1.20
N LEU A 207 -25.28 18.16 0.37
CA LEU A 207 -23.87 18.38 0.70
C LEU A 207 -23.35 19.68 0.05
N GLN A 208 -22.42 20.33 0.76
CA GLN A 208 -21.66 21.47 0.22
C GLN A 208 -20.60 20.97 -0.79
N ASP A 209 -19.99 21.90 -1.54
CA ASP A 209 -18.95 21.54 -2.55
C ASP A 209 -17.72 20.90 -1.93
N GLU A 210 -17.41 21.24 -0.68
CA GLU A 210 -16.47 20.56 0.17
C GLU A 210 -17.17 20.12 1.46
N PHE A 211 -16.99 18.87 1.85
CA PHE A 211 -17.60 18.30 3.07
C PHE A 211 -16.65 17.33 3.74
N ASP A 212 -16.83 17.14 5.04
CA ASP A 212 -16.11 16.15 5.82
C ASP A 212 -16.90 14.83 5.98
N TYR A 213 -16.23 13.81 6.52
CA TYR A 213 -16.87 12.53 6.81
C TYR A 213 -18.07 12.64 7.74
N VAL A 214 -18.00 13.55 8.72
CA VAL A 214 -19.08 13.70 9.73
C VAL A 214 -20.34 14.23 9.08
N ALA A 215 -20.21 15.24 8.20
CA ALA A 215 -21.33 15.79 7.44
C ALA A 215 -21.95 14.73 6.51
N LEU A 216 -21.12 14.01 5.74
CA LEU A 216 -21.58 12.93 4.87
C LEU A 216 -22.31 11.84 5.67
N ARG A 217 -21.70 11.32 6.73
CA ARG A 217 -22.24 10.26 7.55
C ARG A 217 -23.60 10.64 8.15
N ARG A 218 -23.73 11.86 8.65
CA ARG A 218 -25.01 12.35 9.20
C ARG A 218 -26.10 12.33 8.13
N ILE A 219 -25.85 12.88 6.96
CA ILE A 219 -26.82 12.97 5.87
C ILE A 219 -27.19 11.57 5.37
N VAL A 220 -26.21 10.68 5.18
CA VAL A 220 -26.44 9.31 4.73
C VAL A 220 -27.28 8.54 5.73
N ILE A 221 -26.97 8.61 7.02
CA ILE A 221 -27.73 7.90 8.08
C ILE A 221 -29.17 8.45 8.16
N ASP A 222 -29.35 9.77 8.08
CA ASP A 222 -30.68 10.36 8.12
C ASP A 222 -31.50 9.95 6.89
N SER A 223 -30.92 9.93 5.69
CA SER A 223 -31.59 9.44 4.49
C SER A 223 -31.88 7.93 4.56
N GLN A 224 -30.96 7.12 5.02
CA GLN A 224 -31.14 5.66 5.18
C GLN A 224 -32.29 5.31 6.16
N ARG A 225 -32.46 6.09 7.23
CA ARG A 225 -33.56 5.88 8.21
C ARG A 225 -34.94 6.14 7.61
N MET A 226 -35.05 7.02 6.63
CA MET A 226 -36.29 7.34 5.94
C MET A 226 -36.61 6.36 4.79
N GLU A 227 -35.62 5.58 4.37
CA GLU A 227 -35.79 4.64 3.27
C GLU A 227 -36.45 3.34 3.76
N THR A 228 -37.38 2.82 2.98
CA THR A 228 -38.11 1.57 3.26
C THR A 228 -37.59 0.38 2.43
N ASP A 229 -36.93 0.65 1.31
CA ASP A 229 -36.36 -0.36 0.43
C ASP A 229 -34.98 -0.83 0.95
N ASP A 230 -34.89 -2.12 1.27
CA ASP A 230 -33.67 -2.70 1.82
C ASP A 230 -32.50 -2.71 0.80
N LEU A 231 -32.79 -2.78 -0.50
CA LEU A 231 -31.74 -2.67 -1.54
C LEU A 231 -31.16 -1.26 -1.59
N LYS A 232 -31.99 -0.23 -1.42
CA LYS A 232 -31.54 1.15 -1.32
C LYS A 232 -30.77 1.41 -0.03
N LYS A 233 -31.19 0.84 1.11
CA LYS A 233 -30.40 0.91 2.36
C LYS A 233 -29.01 0.38 2.20
N LEU A 234 -28.84 -0.72 1.47
CA LEU A 234 -27.52 -1.30 1.18
C LEU A 234 -26.65 -0.34 0.33
N GLN A 235 -27.26 0.47 -0.52
CA GLN A 235 -26.53 1.46 -1.31
C GLN A 235 -26.06 2.66 -0.47
N TYR A 236 -26.82 3.08 0.53
CA TYR A 236 -26.34 4.06 1.50
C TYR A 236 -25.14 3.54 2.30
N GLU A 237 -25.11 2.27 2.66
CA GLU A 237 -23.92 1.64 3.28
C GLU A 237 -22.71 1.67 2.36
N LYS A 238 -22.89 1.39 1.08
CA LYS A 238 -21.79 1.49 0.08
C LYS A 238 -21.22 2.91 0.00
N ILE A 239 -22.05 3.94 0.15
CA ILE A 239 -21.57 5.34 0.17
C ILE A 239 -20.69 5.60 1.40
N LEU A 240 -21.09 5.09 2.56
CA LEU A 240 -20.26 5.17 3.78
C LEU A 240 -18.95 4.37 3.61
N TRP A 241 -18.99 3.19 3.00
CA TRP A 241 -17.78 2.42 2.70
C TRP A 241 -16.85 3.17 1.74
N LEU A 242 -17.42 3.82 0.72
CA LEU A 242 -16.63 4.65 -0.20
C LEU A 242 -15.94 5.79 0.54
N SER A 243 -16.64 6.45 1.46
CA SER A 243 -16.09 7.52 2.28
C SER A 243 -15.00 7.04 3.24
N ASP A 244 -15.12 5.81 3.77
CA ASP A 244 -14.08 5.20 4.59
C ASP A 244 -12.77 4.94 3.81
N SER A 245 -12.80 5.04 2.48
CA SER A 245 -11.61 4.95 1.65
C SER A 245 -10.73 6.21 1.68
N TYR A 246 -11.27 7.34 2.15
CA TYR A 246 -10.54 8.59 2.36
C TYR A 246 -10.03 8.61 3.79
N ASN A 247 -8.73 8.47 3.98
CA ASN A 247 -8.15 8.44 5.31
C ASN A 247 -6.92 9.33 5.39
N GLU A 248 -6.74 9.94 6.55
CA GLU A 248 -5.45 10.48 6.98
C GLU A 248 -4.97 9.62 8.13
N ILE A 249 -3.71 9.23 8.08
CA ILE A 249 -3.07 8.41 9.11
C ILE A 249 -1.78 9.08 9.54
N THR A 250 -1.45 8.93 10.80
CA THR A 250 -0.22 9.44 11.40
C THR A 250 0.48 8.34 12.21
N PHE A 251 1.79 8.45 12.27
CA PHE A 251 2.64 7.60 13.10
C PHE A 251 3.26 8.42 14.24
N SER A 252 3.71 7.74 15.26
CA SER A 252 4.39 8.40 16.37
C SER A 252 5.75 8.95 15.94
N LEU A 253 6.07 10.19 16.32
CA LEU A 253 7.28 10.89 15.91
C LEU A 253 8.58 10.24 16.41
N ASP A 254 8.51 9.44 17.47
CA ASP A 254 9.62 8.74 18.10
C ASP A 254 9.80 7.30 17.58
N THR A 255 9.15 6.94 16.45
CA THR A 255 9.34 5.66 15.77
C THR A 255 10.19 5.80 14.52
N ASP A 256 11.04 4.80 14.26
CA ASP A 256 11.70 4.66 12.98
C ASP A 256 10.72 4.19 11.89
N ILE A 257 10.97 4.55 10.64
CA ILE A 257 10.11 4.13 9.54
C ILE A 257 10.07 2.59 9.40
N SER A 258 11.16 1.90 9.73
CA SER A 258 11.21 0.44 9.70
C SER A 258 10.28 -0.23 10.73
N ASP A 259 9.82 0.52 11.72
CA ASP A 259 8.85 0.04 12.71
C ASP A 259 7.41 0.23 12.25
N ARG A 260 7.17 1.13 11.29
CA ARG A 260 5.83 1.52 10.83
C ARG A 260 5.22 0.50 9.89
N VAL A 261 3.92 0.30 10.06
CA VAL A 261 3.10 -0.51 9.14
C VAL A 261 1.81 0.21 8.79
N ILE A 262 1.52 0.30 7.48
CA ILE A 262 0.20 0.69 7.00
C ILE A 262 -0.58 -0.60 6.83
N PHE A 263 -1.47 -0.85 7.78
CA PHE A 263 -2.37 -2.00 7.79
C PHE A 263 -3.70 -1.63 7.13
N PRO A 264 -4.48 -2.59 6.57
CA PRO A 264 -5.81 -2.30 6.04
C PRO A 264 -6.70 -1.51 7.02
N ILE A 265 -7.25 -0.39 6.54
CA ILE A 265 -7.97 0.57 7.37
C ILE A 265 -9.48 0.54 7.08
N SER A 266 -9.86 0.22 5.83
CA SER A 266 -11.23 0.26 5.34
C SER A 266 -11.73 -1.14 4.98
N GLU A 267 -13.05 -1.34 4.92
CA GLU A 267 -13.67 -2.58 4.46
C GLU A 267 -13.23 -2.95 3.02
N LEU A 268 -12.93 -1.96 2.19
CA LEU A 268 -12.41 -2.18 0.83
C LEU A 268 -10.98 -2.74 0.81
N GLU A 269 -10.33 -2.79 1.95
CA GLU A 269 -8.96 -3.33 2.13
C GLU A 269 -8.94 -4.62 2.95
N ARG A 270 -10.09 -5.15 3.36
CA ARG A 270 -10.17 -6.26 4.32
C ARG A 270 -9.39 -7.53 3.95
N LYS A 271 -9.10 -7.73 2.66
CA LYS A 271 -8.23 -8.80 2.14
C LYS A 271 -6.80 -8.34 1.86
N GLY A 272 -6.50 -7.07 2.12
CA GLY A 272 -5.15 -6.53 2.08
C GLY A 272 -4.97 -5.38 1.11
N ILE A 273 -3.80 -4.78 1.23
CA ILE A 273 -3.27 -3.73 0.35
C ILE A 273 -2.04 -4.27 -0.35
N GLU A 274 -1.95 -4.07 -1.67
CA GLU A 274 -0.98 -4.76 -2.51
C GLU A 274 -0.10 -3.77 -3.27
N ASP A 275 1.18 -4.13 -3.41
CA ASP A 275 2.11 -3.64 -4.41
C ASP A 275 2.24 -2.11 -4.46
N ALA A 276 2.54 -1.48 -3.32
CA ALA A 276 2.77 -0.04 -3.25
C ALA A 276 3.95 0.38 -4.14
N ARG A 277 3.71 1.35 -5.04
CA ARG A 277 4.65 1.87 -6.03
C ARG A 277 5.00 3.30 -5.69
N PHE A 278 6.02 3.44 -4.85
CA PHE A 278 6.48 4.75 -4.40
C PHE A 278 7.24 5.50 -5.48
N VAL A 279 7.05 6.82 -5.51
CA VAL A 279 7.80 7.76 -6.32
C VAL A 279 8.09 9.03 -5.53
N LYS A 280 9.33 9.53 -5.61
CA LYS A 280 9.71 10.87 -5.19
C LYS A 280 9.30 11.83 -6.30
N PHE A 281 8.22 12.57 -6.09
CA PHE A 281 7.65 13.49 -7.07
C PHE A 281 8.15 14.90 -6.81
N THR A 282 8.65 15.55 -7.84
CA THR A 282 9.00 16.98 -7.81
C THR A 282 7.96 17.76 -8.57
N ASP A 283 7.23 18.65 -7.86
CA ASP A 283 6.23 19.52 -8.48
C ASP A 283 6.88 20.72 -9.18
N ASP A 284 6.11 21.43 -10.02
CA ASP A 284 6.59 22.56 -10.82
C ASP A 284 7.18 23.71 -9.99
N ASN A 285 6.78 23.83 -8.72
CA ASN A 285 7.34 24.80 -7.77
C ASN A 285 8.61 24.30 -7.03
N GLY A 286 9.11 23.10 -7.36
CA GLY A 286 10.27 22.49 -6.74
C GLY A 286 9.98 21.77 -5.41
N SER A 287 8.73 21.73 -4.94
CA SER A 287 8.38 20.96 -3.75
C SER A 287 8.45 19.46 -4.01
N ILE A 288 8.90 18.71 -3.00
CA ILE A 288 9.01 17.25 -3.07
C ILE A 288 7.87 16.63 -2.28
N ILE A 289 7.18 15.70 -2.92
CA ILE A 289 6.10 14.90 -2.33
C ILE A 289 6.35 13.45 -2.72
N TYR A 290 6.17 12.54 -1.78
CA TYR A 290 6.20 11.10 -2.06
C TYR A 290 4.78 10.62 -2.31
N TYR A 291 4.56 10.06 -3.48
CA TYR A 291 3.32 9.38 -3.81
C TYR A 291 3.55 7.88 -3.90
N ALA A 292 2.53 7.11 -3.56
CA ALA A 292 2.49 5.70 -3.91
C ALA A 292 1.10 5.32 -4.40
N THR A 293 1.02 4.69 -5.54
CA THR A 293 -0.18 3.97 -5.95
C THR A 293 -0.15 2.57 -5.36
N TYR A 294 -1.26 2.08 -4.86
CA TYR A 294 -1.40 0.71 -4.40
C TYR A 294 -2.79 0.15 -4.74
N THR A 295 -2.95 -1.14 -4.59
CA THR A 295 -4.19 -1.83 -4.86
C THR A 295 -4.85 -2.25 -3.56
N ALA A 296 -6.05 -1.72 -3.28
CA ALA A 296 -6.92 -2.21 -2.22
C ALA A 296 -7.76 -3.39 -2.76
N TYR A 297 -7.94 -4.43 -1.94
CA TYR A 297 -8.70 -5.62 -2.31
C TYR A 297 -9.58 -6.08 -1.16
N ASP A 298 -10.87 -6.30 -1.42
CA ASP A 298 -11.86 -6.76 -0.43
C ASP A 298 -12.23 -8.25 -0.58
N GLY A 299 -11.71 -8.91 -1.61
CA GLY A 299 -12.05 -10.29 -2.00
C GLY A 299 -12.92 -10.37 -3.26
N ALA A 300 -13.55 -9.27 -3.67
CA ALA A 300 -14.39 -9.20 -4.86
C ALA A 300 -14.00 -8.05 -5.80
N MET A 301 -13.67 -6.87 -5.24
CA MET A 301 -13.34 -5.67 -6.01
C MET A 301 -11.89 -5.25 -5.79
N ILE A 302 -11.34 -4.67 -6.85
CA ILE A 302 -10.02 -4.02 -6.88
C ILE A 302 -10.25 -2.51 -6.92
N MET A 303 -9.64 -1.79 -5.98
CA MET A 303 -9.68 -0.33 -5.96
C MET A 303 -8.25 0.22 -5.88
N PRO A 304 -7.76 0.87 -6.93
CA PRO A 304 -6.52 1.62 -6.87
C PRO A 304 -6.66 2.83 -5.94
N LYS A 305 -5.67 3.03 -5.08
CA LYS A 305 -5.57 4.16 -4.18
C LYS A 305 -4.24 4.88 -4.35
N LEU A 306 -4.26 6.17 -3.99
CA LEU A 306 -3.07 7.01 -3.91
C LEU A 306 -2.75 7.31 -2.45
N LEU A 307 -1.53 7.04 -2.08
CA LEU A 307 -0.93 7.39 -0.81
C LEU A 307 0.00 8.58 -1.05
N GLN A 308 -0.08 9.59 -0.20
CA GLN A 308 0.71 10.82 -0.28
C GLN A 308 1.35 11.09 1.08
N THR A 309 2.64 11.42 1.08
CA THR A 309 3.39 11.86 2.27
C THR A 309 4.53 12.79 1.88
N SER A 310 4.96 13.65 2.80
CA SER A 310 6.18 14.46 2.66
C SER A 310 7.33 13.95 3.53
N ASP A 311 7.03 13.17 4.57
CA ASP A 311 7.92 12.86 5.68
C ASP A 311 7.84 11.42 6.19
N PHE A 312 6.96 10.61 5.60
CA PHE A 312 6.65 9.24 6.02
C PHE A 312 6.09 9.11 7.45
N TYR A 313 5.70 10.22 8.09
CA TYR A 313 4.96 10.22 9.36
C TYR A 313 3.47 10.38 9.13
N ASP A 314 3.10 11.36 8.33
CA ASP A 314 1.72 11.66 7.98
C ASP A 314 1.44 11.20 6.55
N PHE A 315 0.35 10.46 6.39
CA PHE A 315 -0.07 9.97 5.09
C PHE A 315 -1.52 10.35 4.81
N LYS A 316 -1.77 10.81 3.59
CA LYS A 316 -3.11 10.99 3.02
C LYS A 316 -3.39 9.84 2.07
N ILE A 317 -4.50 9.16 2.27
CA ILE A 317 -4.91 8.03 1.46
C ILE A 317 -6.21 8.38 0.75
N ARG A 318 -6.21 8.29 -0.57
CA ARG A 318 -7.35 8.64 -1.41
C ARG A 318 -7.57 7.60 -2.49
N PRO A 319 -8.83 7.27 -2.85
CA PRO A 319 -9.10 6.47 -4.03
C PRO A 319 -8.73 7.26 -5.29
N LEU A 320 -8.28 6.57 -6.31
CA LEU A 320 -8.15 7.11 -7.64
C LEU A 320 -9.48 6.99 -8.39
N HIS A 321 -9.82 7.99 -9.20
CA HIS A 321 -11.08 8.11 -9.92
C HIS A 321 -10.90 7.98 -11.43
N GLY A 322 -12.02 7.83 -12.15
CA GLY A 322 -12.06 7.79 -13.61
C GLY A 322 -11.91 6.40 -14.22
N ALA A 323 -12.23 6.28 -15.50
CA ALA A 323 -12.25 5.02 -16.24
C ALA A 323 -10.87 4.38 -16.37
N GLY A 324 -9.79 5.16 -16.27
CA GLY A 324 -8.41 4.69 -16.28
C GLY A 324 -7.90 4.18 -14.92
N ALA A 325 -8.57 4.55 -13.83
CA ALA A 325 -8.19 4.14 -12.48
C ALA A 325 -8.78 2.77 -12.12
N GLN A 326 -8.51 1.77 -12.93
CA GLN A 326 -9.01 0.40 -12.78
C GLN A 326 -7.86 -0.59 -12.78
N ASN A 327 -8.11 -1.77 -12.17
CA ASN A 327 -7.14 -2.86 -12.13
C ASN A 327 -5.85 -2.49 -11.35
N LYS A 328 -4.73 -3.06 -11.72
CA LYS A 328 -3.43 -2.98 -11.04
C LYS A 328 -2.38 -2.28 -11.90
N ASN A 329 -1.19 -2.10 -11.35
CA ASN A 329 -0.02 -1.56 -12.04
C ASN A 329 -0.11 -0.07 -12.41
N LEU A 330 -0.79 0.73 -11.60
CA LEU A 330 -0.71 2.17 -11.74
C LEU A 330 0.66 2.64 -11.23
N ALA A 331 1.35 3.50 -11.98
CA ALA A 331 2.67 4.02 -11.61
C ALA A 331 2.84 5.45 -12.11
N LEU A 332 2.94 6.39 -11.17
CA LEU A 332 3.05 7.82 -11.45
C LEU A 332 4.47 8.17 -11.91
N PHE A 333 4.62 9.06 -12.87
CA PHE A 333 5.91 9.65 -13.25
C PHE A 333 6.43 10.58 -12.14
N PRO A 334 7.76 10.79 -12.03
CA PRO A 334 8.36 11.55 -10.92
C PRO A 334 8.17 13.07 -11.03
N ARG A 335 7.58 13.57 -12.10
CA ARG A 335 7.20 14.97 -12.32
C ARG A 335 6.11 15.08 -13.38
N LYS A 336 5.51 16.25 -13.50
CA LYS A 336 4.61 16.55 -14.60
C LYS A 336 5.36 16.58 -15.94
N ILE A 337 4.66 16.19 -17.00
CA ILE A 337 5.15 16.22 -18.36
C ILE A 337 4.19 17.11 -19.15
N ASN A 338 4.71 18.18 -19.76
CA ASN A 338 3.91 19.19 -20.45
C ASN A 338 2.79 19.77 -19.56
N GLY A 339 3.07 19.96 -18.24
CA GLY A 339 2.13 20.51 -17.27
C GLY A 339 1.08 19.52 -16.74
N GLN A 340 1.12 18.24 -17.16
CA GLN A 340 0.16 17.22 -16.72
C GLN A 340 0.83 16.12 -15.90
N TYR A 341 0.10 15.62 -14.90
CA TYR A 341 0.43 14.34 -14.26
C TYR A 341 0.36 13.23 -15.30
N THR A 342 1.33 12.34 -15.28
CA THR A 342 1.41 11.22 -16.21
C THR A 342 1.52 9.93 -15.43
N MET A 343 0.80 8.89 -15.84
CA MET A 343 0.76 7.60 -15.13
C MET A 343 0.73 6.43 -16.12
N LEU A 344 1.48 5.40 -15.82
CA LEU A 344 1.32 4.10 -16.47
C LEU A 344 0.22 3.29 -15.78
N SER A 345 -0.46 2.42 -16.53
CA SER A 345 -1.51 1.55 -15.99
C SER A 345 -1.63 0.25 -16.80
N ARG A 346 -2.45 -0.69 -16.31
CA ARG A 346 -2.77 -1.95 -16.97
C ARG A 346 -4.26 -2.24 -16.84
N ILE A 347 -5.08 -1.42 -17.43
CA ILE A 347 -6.54 -1.44 -17.24
C ILE A 347 -7.22 -2.73 -17.69
N ASP A 348 -6.73 -3.36 -18.76
CA ASP A 348 -7.27 -4.61 -19.31
C ASP A 348 -6.60 -5.88 -18.72
N GLY A 349 -5.60 -5.71 -17.86
CA GLY A 349 -4.84 -6.80 -17.26
C GLY A 349 -3.72 -7.38 -18.13
N TRP A 350 -3.55 -6.93 -19.38
CA TRP A 350 -2.65 -7.57 -20.37
C TRP A 350 -1.62 -6.62 -20.92
N ASN A 351 -2.04 -5.39 -21.25
CA ASN A 351 -1.26 -4.39 -21.96
C ASN A 351 -0.86 -3.26 -21.04
N ASN A 352 0.22 -2.59 -21.36
CA ASN A 352 0.64 -1.39 -20.66
C ASN A 352 0.04 -0.14 -21.32
N TYR A 353 -0.59 0.72 -20.53
CA TYR A 353 -1.25 1.95 -20.95
C TYR A 353 -0.56 3.16 -20.34
N ILE A 354 -0.78 4.32 -20.95
CA ILE A 354 -0.36 5.62 -20.43
C ILE A 354 -1.56 6.56 -20.32
N MET A 355 -1.59 7.38 -19.30
CA MET A 355 -2.65 8.33 -19.01
C MET A 355 -2.07 9.67 -18.63
N TYR A 356 -2.84 10.73 -18.92
CA TYR A 356 -2.49 12.12 -18.58
C TYR A 356 -3.65 12.77 -17.85
N SER A 357 -3.36 13.60 -16.84
CA SER A 357 -4.39 14.29 -16.08
C SER A 357 -3.89 15.64 -15.53
N ASN A 358 -4.80 16.58 -15.38
CA ASN A 358 -4.58 17.83 -14.65
C ASN A 358 -4.87 17.67 -13.14
N ASP A 359 -5.58 16.61 -12.74
CA ASP A 359 -5.86 16.26 -11.35
C ASP A 359 -5.24 14.89 -11.02
N ILE A 360 -4.40 14.84 -10.00
CA ILE A 360 -3.70 13.60 -9.59
C ILE A 360 -4.65 12.49 -9.13
N ASN A 361 -5.88 12.83 -8.76
CA ASN A 361 -6.86 11.84 -8.30
C ASN A 361 -7.79 11.34 -9.42
N LEU A 362 -7.83 12.02 -10.60
CA LEU A 362 -8.75 11.71 -11.69
C LEU A 362 -7.98 11.24 -12.94
N TRP A 363 -8.26 10.02 -13.40
CA TRP A 363 -7.56 9.36 -14.51
C TRP A 363 -8.54 8.80 -15.53
N GLU A 364 -8.58 9.46 -16.68
CA GLU A 364 -9.45 9.10 -17.80
C GLU A 364 -8.65 8.86 -19.08
N ASN A 365 -9.34 8.37 -20.12
CA ASN A 365 -8.80 8.24 -21.47
C ASN A 365 -7.44 7.53 -21.56
N PRO A 366 -7.30 6.31 -21.00
CA PRO A 366 -6.08 5.54 -21.09
C PRO A 366 -5.74 5.23 -22.55
N LYS A 367 -4.50 5.50 -22.94
CA LYS A 367 -3.98 5.22 -24.28
C LYS A 367 -3.10 3.98 -24.24
N LEU A 368 -3.33 3.05 -25.17
CA LEU A 368 -2.50 1.87 -25.30
C LEU A 368 -1.06 2.30 -25.64
N LEU A 369 -0.11 1.87 -24.80
CA LEU A 369 1.31 2.16 -24.95
C LEU A 369 2.09 0.96 -25.49
N GLN A 370 1.91 -0.21 -24.85
CA GLN A 370 2.68 -1.41 -25.17
C GLN A 370 1.77 -2.64 -25.17
N ARG A 371 1.98 -3.50 -26.17
CA ARG A 371 1.43 -4.86 -26.22
C ARG A 371 2.54 -5.87 -25.98
N PRO A 372 2.22 -7.09 -25.49
CA PRO A 372 3.16 -8.21 -25.49
C PRO A 372 3.76 -8.42 -26.88
N GLN A 373 5.06 -8.56 -26.97
CA GLN A 373 5.79 -8.66 -28.25
C GLN A 373 6.76 -9.85 -28.29
N HIS A 374 7.31 -10.24 -27.14
CA HIS A 374 8.34 -11.26 -27.05
C HIS A 374 7.84 -12.51 -26.31
N PRO A 375 8.36 -13.71 -26.58
CA PRO A 375 7.88 -14.95 -25.97
C PRO A 375 7.83 -14.94 -24.43
N TRP A 376 8.70 -14.18 -23.78
CA TRP A 376 8.74 -14.08 -22.33
C TRP A 376 7.63 -13.19 -21.74
N GLU A 377 6.88 -12.47 -22.57
CA GLU A 377 5.80 -11.54 -22.15
C GLU A 377 4.46 -11.80 -22.87
N PHE A 378 4.32 -12.87 -23.69
CA PHE A 378 3.13 -13.09 -24.51
C PHE A 378 1.82 -13.15 -23.75
N THR A 379 1.83 -13.59 -22.50
CA THR A 379 0.62 -13.65 -21.69
C THR A 379 0.26 -12.27 -21.14
N GLN A 380 1.26 -11.43 -20.83
CA GLN A 380 1.04 -10.15 -20.17
C GLN A 380 2.33 -9.32 -20.17
N ILE A 381 2.18 -8.01 -20.35
CA ILE A 381 3.20 -7.00 -20.06
C ILE A 381 2.65 -5.96 -19.08
N GLY A 382 3.50 -5.42 -18.22
CA GLY A 382 3.18 -4.30 -17.33
C GLY A 382 4.43 -3.61 -16.82
N ASN A 383 4.25 -2.49 -16.13
CA ASN A 383 5.35 -1.76 -15.50
C ASN A 383 5.69 -2.35 -14.11
N CYS A 384 6.90 -2.08 -13.64
CA CYS A 384 7.40 -2.42 -12.31
C CYS A 384 7.68 -1.15 -11.47
N GLY A 385 6.71 -0.22 -11.46
CA GLY A 385 6.82 1.03 -10.71
C GLY A 385 7.04 2.24 -11.61
N SER A 386 7.38 3.36 -10.98
CA SER A 386 7.53 4.65 -11.64
C SER A 386 8.66 4.64 -12.66
N PRO A 387 8.47 5.28 -13.83
CA PRO A 387 9.56 5.49 -14.79
C PRO A 387 10.70 6.30 -14.19
N LEU A 388 11.91 6.02 -14.64
CA LEU A 388 13.14 6.68 -14.21
C LEU A 388 13.62 7.61 -15.33
N GLU A 389 13.83 8.88 -14.99
CA GLU A 389 14.35 9.87 -15.96
C GLU A 389 15.81 9.61 -16.26
N THR A 390 16.16 9.62 -17.56
CA THR A 390 17.53 9.51 -18.06
C THR A 390 17.74 10.50 -19.20
N ASP A 391 19.00 10.79 -19.57
CA ASP A 391 19.31 11.66 -20.69
C ASP A 391 18.81 11.13 -22.05
N HIS A 392 18.44 9.83 -22.14
CA HIS A 392 17.97 9.18 -23.35
C HIS A 392 16.45 9.04 -23.39
N GLY A 393 15.74 9.32 -22.29
CA GLY A 393 14.28 9.16 -22.15
C GLY A 393 13.89 8.54 -20.82
N TRP A 394 12.63 8.13 -20.72
CA TRP A 394 12.08 7.49 -19.54
C TRP A 394 12.38 6.00 -19.58
N LEU A 395 13.26 5.54 -18.68
CA LEU A 395 13.52 4.11 -18.49
C LEU A 395 12.39 3.51 -17.66
N VAL A 396 11.66 2.58 -18.24
CA VAL A 396 10.59 1.82 -17.58
C VAL A 396 11.06 0.40 -17.35
N ILE A 397 11.12 -0.02 -16.09
CA ILE A 397 11.30 -1.42 -15.77
C ILE A 397 9.95 -2.11 -15.99
N THR A 398 9.94 -3.18 -16.76
CA THR A 398 8.74 -3.92 -17.12
C THR A 398 8.77 -5.33 -16.53
N HIS A 399 7.61 -5.95 -16.41
CA HIS A 399 7.50 -7.39 -16.20
C HIS A 399 6.74 -8.01 -17.35
N GLY A 400 7.09 -9.22 -17.65
CA GLY A 400 6.38 -10.04 -18.62
C GLY A 400 6.09 -11.42 -18.06
N VAL A 401 5.02 -12.03 -18.55
CA VAL A 401 4.62 -13.40 -18.20
C VAL A 401 4.71 -14.29 -19.41
N GLY A 402 5.56 -15.27 -19.32
CA GLY A 402 5.82 -16.26 -20.37
C GLY A 402 5.26 -17.64 -20.05
N PRO A 403 5.76 -18.68 -20.80
CA PRO A 403 5.35 -20.05 -20.57
C PRO A 403 5.52 -20.52 -19.13
N MET A 404 4.66 -21.42 -18.67
CA MET A 404 4.61 -21.92 -17.29
C MET A 404 4.38 -20.81 -16.25
N ARG A 405 3.71 -19.72 -16.64
CA ARG A 405 3.46 -18.54 -15.80
C ARG A 405 4.75 -17.96 -15.20
N LYS A 406 5.85 -18.04 -15.92
CA LYS A 406 7.14 -17.52 -15.48
C LYS A 406 7.15 -16.01 -15.60
N TYR A 407 7.28 -15.31 -14.47
CA TYR A 407 7.44 -13.86 -14.43
C TYR A 407 8.90 -13.49 -14.58
N CYS A 408 9.17 -12.55 -15.48
CA CYS A 408 10.50 -12.03 -15.77
C CYS A 408 10.46 -10.51 -15.74
N LEU A 409 11.59 -9.88 -15.43
CA LEU A 409 11.73 -8.42 -15.54
C LEU A 409 12.42 -8.08 -16.86
N GLY A 410 11.99 -6.99 -17.45
CA GLY A 410 12.57 -6.40 -18.66
C GLY A 410 12.73 -4.89 -18.50
N ALA A 411 13.01 -4.21 -19.60
CA ALA A 411 13.10 -2.76 -19.65
C ALA A 411 12.65 -2.23 -21.02
N SER A 412 12.04 -1.05 -21.00
CA SER A 412 11.73 -0.27 -22.19
C SER A 412 12.12 1.19 -21.97
N LEU A 413 12.28 1.93 -23.06
CA LEU A 413 12.62 3.34 -23.08
C LEU A 413 11.53 4.11 -23.81
N LEU A 414 10.98 5.16 -23.14
CA LEU A 414 9.98 6.05 -23.71
C LEU A 414 10.63 7.42 -24.00
N LYS A 415 10.07 8.13 -24.95
CA LYS A 415 10.56 9.46 -25.34
C LYS A 415 10.37 10.46 -24.20
N LEU A 416 11.34 11.32 -23.95
CA LEU A 416 11.39 12.20 -22.80
C LEU A 416 10.27 13.25 -22.82
N ASP A 417 10.05 13.88 -23.97
CA ASP A 417 9.05 14.93 -24.18
C ASP A 417 7.65 14.39 -24.53
N ASP A 418 7.56 13.13 -24.98
CA ASP A 418 6.32 12.43 -25.29
C ASP A 418 6.40 10.95 -24.86
N PRO A 419 6.16 10.65 -23.59
CA PRO A 419 6.26 9.27 -23.09
C PRO A 419 5.18 8.33 -23.64
N GLY A 420 4.25 8.82 -24.45
CA GLY A 420 3.35 8.00 -25.27
C GLY A 420 4.04 7.28 -26.41
N VAL A 421 5.31 7.62 -26.69
CA VAL A 421 6.11 7.03 -27.76
C VAL A 421 7.22 6.14 -27.18
N GLU A 422 7.16 4.85 -27.50
CA GLU A 422 8.22 3.88 -27.16
C GLU A 422 9.41 4.04 -28.14
N ILE A 423 10.58 4.31 -27.60
CA ILE A 423 11.86 4.33 -28.36
C ILE A 423 12.36 2.89 -28.59
N GLY A 424 12.20 2.05 -27.55
CA GLY A 424 12.63 0.66 -27.63
C GLY A 424 12.36 -0.14 -26.37
N ARG A 425 12.57 -1.46 -26.52
CA ARG A 425 12.48 -2.42 -25.41
C ARG A 425 13.45 -3.58 -25.57
N LEU A 426 13.77 -4.25 -24.47
CA LEU A 426 14.62 -5.43 -24.47
C LEU A 426 13.90 -6.60 -25.15
N ARG A 427 14.59 -7.24 -26.10
CA ARG A 427 14.14 -8.46 -26.76
C ARG A 427 14.19 -9.68 -25.86
N HIS A 428 15.13 -9.70 -24.92
CA HIS A 428 15.28 -10.74 -23.89
C HIS A 428 15.09 -10.15 -22.50
N PRO A 429 14.56 -10.93 -21.55
CA PRO A 429 14.37 -10.41 -20.21
C PRO A 429 15.69 -10.00 -19.56
N LEU A 430 15.66 -8.91 -18.79
CA LEU A 430 16.75 -8.42 -17.98
C LEU A 430 17.05 -9.38 -16.83
N LEU A 431 16.02 -9.79 -16.11
CA LEU A 431 16.10 -10.68 -14.95
C LEU A 431 15.09 -11.81 -15.08
N VAL A 432 15.54 -13.04 -14.85
CA VAL A 432 14.70 -14.23 -14.78
C VAL A 432 14.98 -14.95 -13.47
N PRO A 433 14.00 -15.67 -12.87
CA PRO A 433 14.25 -16.47 -11.68
C PRO A 433 15.37 -17.50 -11.95
N ASN A 434 16.38 -17.54 -11.07
CA ASN A 434 17.37 -18.62 -11.07
C ASN A 434 16.88 -19.80 -10.21
N ASN A 435 17.71 -20.82 -10.01
CA ASN A 435 17.29 -22.00 -9.26
C ASN A 435 16.98 -21.70 -7.79
N ASP A 436 17.68 -20.76 -7.17
CA ASP A 436 17.49 -20.37 -5.77
C ASP A 436 16.29 -19.41 -5.57
N GLU A 437 15.75 -18.89 -6.66
CA GLU A 437 14.67 -17.90 -6.67
C GLU A 437 13.32 -18.48 -7.10
N ARG A 438 13.29 -19.79 -7.43
CA ARG A 438 12.13 -20.46 -8.02
C ARG A 438 11.11 -20.96 -7.02
N GLU A 439 11.51 -21.11 -5.76
CA GLU A 439 10.68 -21.69 -4.71
C GLU A 439 10.06 -20.61 -3.84
N GLY A 440 8.78 -20.76 -3.52
CA GLY A 440 8.01 -19.85 -2.71
C GLY A 440 6.52 -20.09 -2.84
N TYR A 441 5.71 -19.14 -2.37
CA TYR A 441 4.26 -19.23 -2.41
C TYR A 441 3.72 -19.26 -3.87
N VAL A 442 4.30 -18.44 -4.76
CA VAL A 442 4.05 -18.52 -6.21
C VAL A 442 5.37 -18.79 -6.92
N PRO A 443 5.63 -20.06 -7.35
CA PRO A 443 6.89 -20.43 -7.96
C PRO A 443 7.20 -19.67 -9.26
N ASN A 444 8.49 -19.51 -9.57
CA ASN A 444 9.01 -18.92 -10.81
C ASN A 444 8.63 -17.44 -11.02
N VAL A 445 8.57 -16.63 -9.96
CA VAL A 445 8.26 -15.21 -10.02
C VAL A 445 9.45 -14.38 -9.58
N VAL A 446 9.86 -13.40 -10.41
CA VAL A 446 10.61 -12.21 -10.00
C VAL A 446 9.77 -10.98 -10.34
N TYR A 447 9.57 -10.09 -9.37
CA TYR A 447 8.69 -8.94 -9.53
C TYR A 447 9.17 -7.74 -8.72
N SER A 448 8.95 -6.52 -9.21
CA SER A 448 9.32 -5.28 -8.53
C SER A 448 8.21 -4.24 -8.61
N CYS A 449 8.19 -3.35 -7.64
CA CYS A 449 7.29 -2.20 -7.58
C CYS A 449 8.03 -0.86 -7.69
N GLY A 450 9.34 -0.86 -7.90
CA GLY A 450 10.15 0.33 -8.10
C GLY A 450 11.63 0.04 -8.26
N ALA A 451 12.36 1.01 -8.76
CA ALA A 451 13.79 0.96 -8.93
C ALA A 451 14.40 2.34 -8.67
N PHE A 452 15.69 2.40 -8.46
CA PHE A 452 16.41 3.64 -8.14
C PHE A 452 17.72 3.73 -8.95
N ILE A 453 18.03 4.90 -9.49
CA ILE A 453 19.31 5.14 -10.15
C ILE A 453 20.25 5.87 -9.19
N ASN A 454 21.43 5.30 -8.97
CA ASN A 454 22.51 5.90 -8.20
C ASN A 454 23.83 5.79 -8.92
N ASN A 455 24.51 6.92 -9.16
CA ASN A 455 25.82 6.98 -9.78
C ASN A 455 25.96 6.09 -11.04
N GLY A 456 25.00 6.20 -11.97
CA GLY A 456 24.99 5.44 -13.23
C GLY A 456 24.65 3.95 -13.11
N LYS A 457 24.25 3.49 -11.94
CA LYS A 457 23.74 2.13 -11.71
C LYS A 457 22.24 2.16 -11.41
N LEU A 458 21.51 1.29 -12.05
CA LEU A 458 20.14 0.95 -11.68
C LEU A 458 20.18 -0.05 -10.53
N ILE A 459 19.57 0.30 -9.43
CA ILE A 459 19.32 -0.56 -8.26
C ILE A 459 17.90 -1.07 -8.37
N LEU A 460 17.76 -2.39 -8.41
CA LEU A 460 16.50 -3.08 -8.63
C LEU A 460 16.24 -4.04 -7.47
N PRO A 461 15.46 -3.62 -6.46
CA PRO A 461 14.91 -4.54 -5.48
C PRO A 461 13.80 -5.36 -6.13
N TYR A 462 13.70 -6.67 -5.83
CA TYR A 462 12.69 -7.53 -6.43
C TYR A 462 12.26 -8.64 -5.48
N GLY A 463 10.99 -9.06 -5.62
CA GLY A 463 10.42 -10.19 -4.91
C GLY A 463 10.84 -11.51 -5.53
N LEU A 464 10.94 -12.53 -4.68
CA LEU A 464 11.31 -13.90 -4.98
C LEU A 464 10.12 -14.82 -4.73
N SER A 465 9.47 -15.30 -5.80
CA SER A 465 8.40 -16.30 -5.73
C SER A 465 7.32 -16.02 -4.67
N ASP A 466 6.98 -14.74 -4.50
CA ASP A 466 6.01 -14.21 -3.53
C ASP A 466 6.31 -14.65 -2.07
N TYR A 467 7.58 -14.77 -1.71
CA TYR A 467 7.99 -15.16 -0.36
C TYR A 467 8.95 -14.14 0.27
N GLY A 468 10.06 -13.85 -0.37
CA GLY A 468 11.10 -12.94 0.11
C GLY A 468 11.48 -11.91 -0.94
N SER A 469 12.54 -11.15 -0.68
CA SER A 469 13.04 -10.12 -1.59
C SER A 469 14.56 -10.15 -1.69
N ALA A 470 15.09 -9.70 -2.85
CA ALA A 470 16.51 -9.57 -3.13
C ALA A 470 16.80 -8.30 -3.92
N PHE A 471 18.06 -8.05 -4.21
CA PHE A 471 18.53 -6.87 -4.93
C PHE A 471 19.42 -7.26 -6.11
N ALA A 472 19.26 -6.54 -7.21
CA ALA A 472 20.14 -6.61 -8.35
C ALA A 472 20.58 -5.21 -8.79
N SER A 473 21.68 -5.12 -9.50
CA SER A 473 22.12 -3.86 -10.12
C SER A 473 22.65 -4.09 -11.53
N VAL A 474 22.47 -3.06 -12.37
CA VAL A 474 22.92 -3.05 -13.74
C VAL A 474 23.43 -1.66 -14.11
N ASP A 475 24.40 -1.57 -15.01
CA ASP A 475 24.86 -0.30 -15.58
C ASP A 475 23.76 0.32 -16.42
N VAL A 476 23.39 1.58 -16.13
CA VAL A 476 22.28 2.27 -16.82
C VAL A 476 22.62 2.49 -18.29
N ASN A 477 23.84 2.94 -18.63
CA ASN A 477 24.22 3.20 -20.01
C ASN A 477 24.23 1.92 -20.85
N ALA A 478 24.80 0.84 -20.30
CA ALA A 478 24.78 -0.47 -20.97
C ALA A 478 23.35 -0.99 -21.17
N LEU A 479 22.44 -0.72 -20.21
CA LEU A 479 21.02 -1.08 -20.34
C LEU A 479 20.34 -0.26 -21.44
N LEU A 480 20.51 1.06 -21.45
CA LEU A 480 19.94 1.96 -22.45
C LEU A 480 20.44 1.64 -23.87
N ASP A 481 21.75 1.46 -24.04
CA ASP A 481 22.36 1.05 -25.34
C ASP A 481 21.74 -0.25 -25.85
N LYS A 482 21.51 -1.22 -24.95
CA LYS A 482 20.91 -2.49 -25.30
C LYS A 482 19.45 -2.33 -25.71
N VAL A 483 18.66 -1.57 -24.96
CA VAL A 483 17.25 -1.27 -25.28
C VAL A 483 17.17 -0.63 -26.68
N ILE A 484 18.01 0.36 -26.97
CA ILE A 484 18.03 1.05 -28.26
C ILE A 484 18.51 0.10 -29.40
N SER A 485 19.52 -0.72 -29.16
CA SER A 485 20.05 -1.63 -30.19
C SER A 485 19.04 -2.75 -30.51
N ASP A 486 18.34 -3.28 -29.52
CA ASP A 486 17.33 -4.33 -29.73
C ASP A 486 16.15 -3.86 -30.60
N SER A 487 15.86 -2.55 -30.57
CA SER A 487 14.78 -1.95 -31.38
C SER A 487 15.16 -1.73 -32.86
N LYS A 488 16.45 -1.61 -33.16
CA LYS A 488 16.96 -1.43 -34.54
C LYS A 488 17.00 -2.75 -35.32
N THR A 489 16.80 -3.88 -34.66
CA THR A 489 16.96 -5.22 -35.24
C THR A 489 15.60 -5.86 -35.59
N LYS A 490 14.60 -5.02 -35.94
CA LYS A 490 13.30 -5.47 -36.45
C LYS A 490 13.39 -6.01 -37.87
#